data_0d5b2eb910b52b32ef44c1bf09725a18
#
_entry.id   0d5b2eb910b52b32ef44c1bf09725a18
#
_cell.length_a   1.000
_cell.length_b   1.000
_cell.length_c   1.000
_cell.angle_alpha   90.00
_cell.angle_beta   90.00
_cell.angle_gamma   90.00
#
_symmetry.space_group_name_H-M   'P 1'
#
loop_
_entity.id
_entity.type
_entity.pdbx_description
1 polymer ?
#
loop_
_entity_poly.entity_id
_entity_poly.type
_entity_poly.pdbx_seq_one_letter_code
_entity_poly.pdbx_strand_id
1 'polypeptide(L)'
;MKVIVDTSIWSLVLRRRKKPQTKTSDKILKLIDEGRIVILGPIRQEILSGIKIKKQFELLKVYLKAFPNLNLEIKDYELATEFFNICKAKGVQGSNTDFLICAAAVNNNFSIYTSDKDFKLFKNYIPIQLENM
;
A
#
# COMPACT_ATOMS: atom_id res chain seq x y z
N MET A 1 -1.40 15.63 -2.14
CA MET A 1 -1.93 14.32 -2.58
C MET A 1 -1.65 13.27 -1.52
N LYS A 2 -2.66 12.53 -1.14
CA LYS A 2 -2.49 11.43 -0.19
C LYS A 2 -1.85 10.22 -0.87
N VAL A 3 -1.27 9.34 -0.04
CA VAL A 3 -0.47 8.21 -0.52
C VAL A 3 -0.92 6.94 0.18
N ILE A 4 -1.18 5.90 -0.61
CA ILE A 4 -1.37 4.56 -0.07
C ILE A 4 0.01 3.89 -0.05
N VAL A 5 0.47 3.53 1.14
CA VAL A 5 1.76 2.86 1.31
C VAL A 5 1.53 1.36 1.29
N ASP A 6 2.12 0.69 0.32
CA ASP A 6 1.99 -0.75 0.14
C ASP A 6 2.69 -1.53 1.24
N THR A 7 2.23 -2.75 1.48
CA THR A 7 2.80 -3.66 2.47
C THR A 7 4.30 -3.85 2.30
N SER A 8 4.79 -3.88 1.05
CA SER A 8 6.22 -4.02 0.76
C SER A 8 7.06 -2.94 1.46
N ILE A 9 6.57 -1.70 1.46
CA ILE A 9 7.26 -0.58 2.14
C ILE A 9 7.14 -0.71 3.64
N TRP A 10 5.92 -0.97 4.16
CA TRP A 10 5.72 -1.15 5.59
C TRP A 10 6.62 -2.26 6.14
N SER A 11 6.75 -3.36 5.42
CA SER A 11 7.61 -4.47 5.81
C SER A 11 9.08 -4.06 5.92
N LEU A 12 9.57 -3.26 4.97
CA LEU A 12 10.92 -2.75 5.02
C LEU A 12 11.17 -1.86 6.25
N VAL A 13 10.24 -0.97 6.52
CA VAL A 13 10.36 0.00 7.62
C VAL A 13 10.22 -0.69 8.98
N LEU A 14 9.24 -1.58 9.14
CA LEU A 14 8.93 -2.19 10.43
C LEU A 14 9.91 -3.30 10.84
N ARG A 15 10.51 -3.99 9.86
CA ARG A 15 11.47 -5.07 10.15
C ARG A 15 12.86 -4.59 10.48
N ARG A 16 13.18 -3.34 10.19
CA ARG A 16 14.56 -2.82 10.25
C ARG A 16 14.80 -1.87 11.42
N ARG A 17 14.27 -2.19 12.59
CA ARG A 17 14.37 -1.35 13.79
C ARG A 17 15.81 -1.01 14.19
N LYS A 18 16.80 -1.84 13.86
CA LYS A 18 18.20 -1.71 14.28
C LYS A 18 19.15 -1.34 13.15
N LYS A 19 18.65 -1.03 11.97
CA LYS A 19 19.49 -0.66 10.82
C LYS A 19 19.55 0.85 10.65
N PRO A 20 20.65 1.38 10.06
CA PRO A 20 20.73 2.81 9.78
C PRO A 20 19.54 3.27 8.94
N GLN A 21 19.21 4.54 9.05
CA GLN A 21 18.17 5.15 8.24
C GLN A 21 18.45 4.92 6.75
N THR A 22 17.40 4.58 6.01
CA THR A 22 17.45 4.38 4.58
C THR A 22 16.63 5.46 3.88
N LYS A 23 16.76 5.57 2.56
CA LYS A 23 15.91 6.47 1.78
C LYS A 23 14.43 6.15 1.98
N THR A 24 14.10 4.86 2.10
CA THR A 24 12.72 4.41 2.31
C THR A 24 12.19 4.88 3.66
N SER A 25 12.97 4.72 4.74
CA SER A 25 12.54 5.16 6.06
C SER A 25 12.43 6.67 6.13
N ASP A 26 13.33 7.41 5.49
CA ASP A 26 13.26 8.87 5.43
C ASP A 26 12.03 9.34 4.68
N LYS A 27 11.69 8.69 3.57
CA LYS A 27 10.50 9.01 2.79
C LYS A 27 9.23 8.77 3.61
N ILE A 28 9.16 7.66 4.34
CA ILE A 28 8.01 7.35 5.20
C ILE A 28 7.86 8.43 6.29
N LEU A 29 8.94 8.80 6.96
CA LEU A 29 8.89 9.84 7.98
C LEU A 29 8.39 11.16 7.41
N LYS A 30 8.83 11.52 6.22
CA LYS A 30 8.38 12.73 5.54
C LYS A 30 6.88 12.66 5.23
N LEU A 31 6.41 11.53 4.72
CA LEU A 31 4.99 11.35 4.41
C LEU A 31 4.13 11.42 5.67
N ILE A 32 4.64 10.87 6.79
CA ILE A 32 3.96 10.95 8.09
C ILE A 32 3.87 12.41 8.54
N ASP A 33 4.98 13.15 8.49
CA ASP A 33 5.02 14.56 8.90
C ASP A 33 4.07 15.41 8.05
N GLU A 34 3.93 15.09 6.77
CA GLU A 34 3.04 15.80 5.86
C GLU A 34 1.58 15.36 5.98
N GLY A 35 1.29 14.36 6.81
CA GLY A 35 -0.07 13.85 6.99
C GLY A 35 -0.66 13.23 5.74
N ARG A 36 0.17 12.65 4.88
CA ARG A 36 -0.27 12.16 3.57
C ARG A 36 -0.62 10.68 3.52
N ILE A 37 -0.29 9.90 4.55
CA ILE A 37 -0.46 8.44 4.53
C ILE A 37 -1.90 8.05 4.83
N VAL A 38 -2.43 7.14 4.01
CA VAL A 38 -3.72 6.45 4.25
C VAL A 38 -3.49 4.95 4.25
N ILE A 39 -4.28 4.24 5.05
CA ILE A 39 -4.22 2.78 5.14
C ILE A 39 -5.52 2.17 4.65
N LEU A 40 -5.39 1.06 3.92
CA LEU A 40 -6.50 0.20 3.51
C LEU A 40 -6.59 -1.00 4.45
N GLY A 41 -7.81 -1.51 4.66
CA GLY A 41 -8.02 -2.73 5.46
C GLY A 41 -7.15 -3.90 5.04
N PRO A 42 -7.09 -4.27 3.75
CA PRO A 42 -6.23 -5.37 3.31
C PRO A 42 -4.74 -5.18 3.64
N ILE A 43 -4.23 -3.96 3.54
CA ILE A 43 -2.84 -3.67 3.89
C ILE A 43 -2.63 -3.83 5.40
N ARG A 44 -3.54 -3.30 6.20
CA ARG A 44 -3.52 -3.46 7.67
C ARG A 44 -3.50 -4.94 8.04
N GLN A 45 -4.33 -5.73 7.39
CA GLN A 45 -4.40 -7.17 7.63
C GLN A 45 -3.08 -7.86 7.29
N GLU A 46 -2.49 -7.53 6.16
CA GLU A 46 -1.20 -8.10 5.74
C GLU A 46 -0.06 -7.75 6.70
N ILE A 47 -0.03 -6.49 7.17
CA ILE A 47 1.00 -6.05 8.11
C ILE A 47 0.89 -6.81 9.43
N LEU A 48 -0.32 -7.01 9.94
CA LEU A 48 -0.55 -7.65 11.22
C LEU A 48 -0.46 -9.18 11.16
N SER A 49 -0.66 -9.75 9.98
CA SER A 49 -0.61 -11.20 9.80
C SER A 49 0.80 -11.71 10.06
N GLY A 50 0.89 -12.81 10.81
CA GLY A 50 2.18 -13.43 11.08
C GLY A 50 2.94 -12.85 12.27
N ILE A 51 2.41 -11.82 12.92
CA ILE A 51 3.03 -11.29 14.15
C ILE A 51 2.64 -12.23 15.31
N LYS A 52 3.59 -13.04 15.74
CA LYS A 52 3.33 -14.10 16.72
C LYS A 52 3.33 -13.63 18.17
N ILE A 53 4.13 -12.61 18.48
CA ILE A 53 4.24 -12.12 19.86
C ILE A 53 3.11 -11.13 20.11
N LYS A 54 2.24 -11.47 21.07
CA LYS A 54 1.03 -10.69 21.36
C LYS A 54 1.32 -9.22 21.66
N LYS A 55 2.37 -8.96 22.43
CA LYS A 55 2.74 -7.60 22.79
C LYS A 55 3.10 -6.78 21.55
N GLN A 56 3.86 -7.34 20.64
CA GLN A 56 4.24 -6.67 19.39
C GLN A 56 3.02 -6.44 18.51
N PHE A 57 2.13 -7.43 18.44
CA PHE A 57 0.88 -7.32 17.69
C PHE A 57 0.05 -6.13 18.19
N GLU A 58 -0.14 -6.02 19.51
CA GLU A 58 -0.94 -4.96 20.11
C GLU A 58 -0.31 -3.58 19.89
N LEU A 59 1.01 -3.46 20.04
CA LEU A 59 1.72 -2.20 19.80
C LEU A 59 1.58 -1.75 18.33
N LEU A 60 1.75 -2.67 17.40
CA LEU A 60 1.64 -2.37 15.97
C LEU A 60 0.19 -1.99 15.61
N LYS A 61 -0.77 -2.70 16.17
CA LYS A 61 -2.19 -2.40 15.97
C LYS A 61 -2.53 -0.97 16.39
N VAL A 62 -2.03 -0.55 17.55
CA VAL A 62 -2.24 0.81 18.04
C VAL A 62 -1.54 1.82 17.14
N TYR A 63 -0.30 1.54 16.74
CA TYR A 63 0.47 2.41 15.86
C TYR A 63 -0.27 2.67 14.55
N LEU A 64 -0.79 1.63 13.93
CA LEU A 64 -1.48 1.74 12.64
C LEU A 64 -2.79 2.54 12.73
N LYS A 65 -3.41 2.61 13.92
CA LYS A 65 -4.62 3.41 14.12
C LYS A 65 -4.38 4.91 14.02
N ALA A 66 -3.13 5.35 14.11
CA ALA A 66 -2.79 6.76 13.94
C ALA A 66 -3.03 7.27 12.52
N PHE A 67 -3.13 6.37 11.55
CA PHE A 67 -3.32 6.74 10.14
C PHE A 67 -4.78 6.62 9.74
N PRO A 68 -5.29 7.56 8.92
CA PRO A 68 -6.67 7.46 8.42
C PRO A 68 -6.86 6.15 7.65
N ASN A 69 -8.00 5.51 7.89
CA ASN A 69 -8.39 4.30 7.19
C ASN A 69 -9.33 4.67 6.03
N LEU A 70 -8.95 4.28 4.82
CA LEU A 70 -9.81 4.45 3.67
C LEU A 70 -10.76 3.27 3.57
N ASN A 71 -12.06 3.53 3.69
CA ASN A 71 -13.08 2.49 3.57
C ASN A 71 -13.29 2.14 2.11
N LEU A 72 -13.23 0.84 1.81
CA LEU A 72 -13.45 0.33 0.45
C LEU A 72 -14.93 0.22 0.17
N GLU A 73 -15.32 0.64 -1.03
CA GLU A 73 -16.71 0.61 -1.49
C GLU A 73 -16.86 -0.39 -2.66
N ILE A 74 -18.09 -0.67 -3.03
CA ILE A 74 -18.38 -1.60 -4.14
C ILE A 74 -17.64 -1.19 -5.41
N LYS A 75 -17.61 0.11 -5.71
CA LYS A 75 -16.94 0.63 -6.92
C LYS A 75 -15.44 0.32 -6.94
N ASP A 76 -14.81 0.22 -5.76
CA ASP A 76 -13.39 -0.10 -5.66
C ASP A 76 -13.15 -1.55 -6.07
N TYR A 77 -13.98 -2.47 -5.59
CA TYR A 77 -13.87 -3.88 -5.96
C TYR A 77 -14.15 -4.10 -7.44
N GLU A 78 -15.14 -3.40 -7.97
CA GLU A 78 -15.48 -3.52 -9.39
C GLU A 78 -14.35 -3.00 -10.28
N LEU A 79 -13.78 -1.84 -9.93
CA LEU A 79 -12.66 -1.30 -10.70
C LEU A 79 -11.42 -2.18 -10.58
N ALA A 80 -11.17 -2.75 -9.39
CA ALA A 80 -10.07 -3.69 -9.18
C ALA A 80 -10.19 -4.89 -10.12
N THR A 81 -11.40 -5.40 -10.30
CA THR A 81 -11.67 -6.51 -11.24
C THR A 81 -11.37 -6.10 -12.67
N GLU A 82 -11.77 -4.90 -13.07
CA GLU A 82 -11.47 -4.39 -14.41
C GLU A 82 -9.97 -4.29 -14.62
N PHE A 83 -9.24 -3.76 -13.65
CA PHE A 83 -7.77 -3.64 -13.73
C PHE A 83 -7.10 -5.01 -13.81
N PHE A 84 -7.56 -5.96 -13.00
CA PHE A 84 -7.07 -7.33 -13.03
C PHE A 84 -7.21 -7.91 -14.46
N ASN A 85 -8.39 -7.76 -15.06
CA ASN A 85 -8.67 -8.29 -16.39
C ASN A 85 -7.88 -7.60 -17.49
N ILE A 86 -7.71 -6.28 -17.40
CA ILE A 86 -6.92 -5.51 -18.36
C ILE A 86 -5.46 -6.01 -18.35
N CYS A 87 -4.86 -6.10 -17.17
CA CYS A 87 -3.46 -6.51 -17.02
C CYS A 87 -3.26 -7.98 -17.43
N LYS A 88 -4.19 -8.84 -17.05
CA LYS A 88 -4.13 -10.28 -17.42
C LYS A 88 -4.15 -10.45 -18.93
N ALA A 89 -4.98 -9.68 -19.64
CA ALA A 89 -5.04 -9.72 -21.09
C ALA A 89 -3.73 -9.30 -21.75
N LYS A 90 -2.89 -8.55 -21.04
CA LYS A 90 -1.57 -8.14 -21.51
C LYS A 90 -0.44 -9.03 -20.96
N GLY A 91 -0.78 -10.14 -20.31
CA GLY A 91 0.21 -11.06 -19.74
C GLY A 91 0.82 -10.58 -18.43
N VAL A 92 0.23 -9.57 -17.81
CA VAL A 92 0.73 -9.04 -16.53
C VAL A 92 -0.17 -9.53 -15.41
N GLN A 93 0.41 -10.26 -14.47
CA GLN A 93 -0.33 -10.84 -13.35
C GLN A 93 -0.07 -10.06 -12.07
N GLY A 94 -1.10 -9.97 -11.21
CA GLY A 94 -1.01 -9.42 -9.88
C GLY A 94 -2.08 -10.07 -9.00
N SER A 95 -1.98 -9.85 -7.71
CA SER A 95 -2.98 -10.37 -6.77
C SER A 95 -4.23 -9.50 -6.76
N ASN A 96 -5.33 -10.04 -6.24
CA ASN A 96 -6.54 -9.26 -6.03
C ASN A 96 -6.27 -8.06 -5.12
N THR A 97 -5.45 -8.22 -4.09
CA THR A 97 -5.08 -7.12 -3.19
C THR A 97 -4.32 -6.03 -3.94
N ASP A 98 -3.39 -6.39 -4.81
CA ASP A 98 -2.64 -5.40 -5.61
C ASP A 98 -3.58 -4.53 -6.43
N PHE A 99 -4.54 -5.14 -7.13
CA PHE A 99 -5.47 -4.39 -7.96
C PHE A 99 -6.49 -3.62 -7.15
N LEU A 100 -6.80 -4.09 -5.94
CA LEU A 100 -7.65 -3.35 -5.03
C LEU A 100 -6.95 -2.06 -4.55
N ILE A 101 -5.66 -2.13 -4.27
CA ILE A 101 -4.85 -0.95 -3.96
C ILE A 101 -4.86 0.02 -5.14
N CYS A 102 -4.67 -0.49 -6.35
CA CYS A 102 -4.69 0.33 -7.56
C CYS A 102 -6.03 1.02 -7.75
N ALA A 103 -7.12 0.28 -7.59
CA ALA A 103 -8.48 0.81 -7.77
C ALA A 103 -8.80 1.89 -6.74
N ALA A 104 -8.49 1.64 -5.47
CA ALA A 104 -8.72 2.61 -4.41
C ALA A 104 -7.93 3.89 -4.66
N ALA A 105 -6.68 3.77 -5.11
CA ALA A 105 -5.85 4.91 -5.43
C ALA A 105 -6.45 5.73 -6.57
N VAL A 106 -6.86 5.09 -7.65
CA VAL A 106 -7.45 5.77 -8.82
C VAL A 106 -8.76 6.46 -8.43
N ASN A 107 -9.64 5.76 -7.74
CA ASN A 107 -10.95 6.32 -7.35
C ASN A 107 -10.85 7.53 -6.43
N ASN A 108 -9.76 7.64 -5.67
CA ASN A 108 -9.56 8.72 -4.71
C ASN A 108 -8.49 9.72 -5.14
N ASN A 109 -7.92 9.53 -6.32
CA ASN A 109 -6.83 10.35 -6.83
C ASN A 109 -5.62 10.40 -5.88
N PHE A 110 -5.26 9.23 -5.35
CA PHE A 110 -4.09 9.06 -4.49
C PHE A 110 -2.95 8.41 -5.27
N SER A 111 -1.71 8.62 -4.82
CA SER A 111 -0.57 7.88 -5.34
C SER A 111 -0.30 6.65 -4.50
N ILE A 112 0.53 5.76 -5.02
CA ILE A 112 0.92 4.52 -4.36
C ILE A 112 2.42 4.55 -4.12
N TYR A 113 2.86 4.24 -2.90
CA TYR A 113 4.26 4.08 -2.57
C TYR A 113 4.53 2.59 -2.36
N THR A 114 5.33 2.01 -3.23
CA THR A 114 5.60 0.57 -3.24
C THR A 114 7.03 0.30 -3.69
N SER A 115 7.61 -0.80 -3.20
CA SER A 115 8.87 -1.33 -3.69
C SER A 115 8.67 -2.54 -4.61
N ASP A 116 7.41 -2.95 -4.81
CA ASP A 116 7.07 -4.07 -5.67
C ASP A 116 7.11 -3.60 -7.14
N LYS A 117 8.02 -4.20 -7.90
CA LYS A 117 8.23 -3.85 -9.31
C LYS A 117 7.02 -4.12 -10.19
N ASP A 118 6.12 -5.00 -9.77
CA ASP A 118 4.91 -5.33 -10.53
C ASP A 118 4.04 -4.10 -10.77
N PHE A 119 4.02 -3.14 -9.82
CA PHE A 119 3.23 -1.92 -9.98
C PHE A 119 3.72 -1.05 -11.14
N LYS A 120 5.00 -1.08 -11.47
CA LYS A 120 5.52 -0.40 -12.65
C LYS A 120 4.99 -1.02 -13.93
N LEU A 121 4.81 -2.35 -13.92
CA LEU A 121 4.19 -3.05 -15.07
C LEU A 121 2.71 -2.68 -15.18
N PHE A 122 1.99 -2.65 -14.06
CA PHE A 122 0.58 -2.26 -14.07
C PHE A 122 0.40 -0.85 -14.63
N LYS A 123 1.30 0.06 -14.29
CA LYS A 123 1.21 1.46 -14.72
C LYS A 123 1.22 1.62 -16.24
N ASN A 124 1.75 0.64 -16.98
CA ASN A 124 1.74 0.67 -18.43
C ASN A 124 0.34 0.49 -19.01
N TYR A 125 -0.60 -0.05 -18.23
CA TYR A 125 -1.92 -0.45 -18.74
C TYR A 125 -3.09 0.17 -17.96
N ILE A 126 -2.85 0.64 -16.73
CA ILE A 126 -3.89 1.25 -15.89
C ILE A 126 -3.39 2.59 -15.32
N PRO A 127 -4.30 3.54 -15.05
CA PRO A 127 -3.91 4.93 -14.77
C PRO A 127 -3.53 5.18 -13.30
N ILE A 128 -2.68 4.34 -12.73
CA ILE A 128 -2.17 4.55 -11.37
C ILE A 128 -1.02 5.56 -11.38
N GLN A 129 -0.83 6.22 -10.23
CA GLN A 129 0.28 7.13 -9.99
C GLN A 129 1.17 6.54 -8.90
N LEU A 130 2.47 6.50 -9.14
CA LEU A 130 3.42 5.95 -8.17
C LEU A 130 4.27 7.07 -7.58
N GLU A 131 4.50 7.01 -6.25
CA GLU A 131 5.45 7.89 -5.60
C GLU A 131 6.87 7.47 -5.97
N ASN A 132 7.77 8.44 -6.08
CA ASN A 132 9.18 8.17 -6.34
C ASN A 132 9.82 7.51 -5.12
N MET A 133 10.68 6.55 -5.38
CA MET A 133 11.41 5.83 -4.33
C MET A 133 12.42 6.71 -3.58
#